data_1a6b0b2e13fe6c2a9a0f1528a652e77e
#
_entry.id   1a6b0b2e13fe6c2a9a0f1528a652e77e
#
_cell.length_a   1.000
_cell.length_b   1.000
_cell.length_c   1.000
_cell.angle_alpha   90.00
_cell.angle_beta   90.00
_cell.angle_gamma   90.00
#
_symmetry.space_group_name_H-M   'P 1'
#
loop_
_entity.id
_entity.type
_entity.pdbx_description
1 polymer ?
#
loop_
_entity_poly.entity_id
_entity_poly.type
_entity_poly.pdbx_seq_one_letter_code
_entity_poly.pdbx_strand_id
1 'polypeptide(L)'
;MKNETKFNLRFTATDDRALDYVTINIPGIDGFDNRRVDADGKSSLNFAEIIVFPNEPKSYNVTITAFDKKENSTTTTSVLNISEMPDFPKMYLADVATAEELNSDIFGVPMVIEHTGEYQYKANYYCQKAGTKIFFLPQKSDFTPICFGLDPEDNTKLTDDPETAMPIVLDQANVYYEINIDVKNSTYNLKTYSIADAVDPIPHTYGSISLDTWGDGGSWLQEFYFGYMTSSPTEVLHFTGNIT
;
A
#
# COMPACT_ATOMS: atom_id res chain seq x y z
N MET A 1 3.46 6.94 -16.86
CA MET A 1 2.31 7.33 -16.01
C MET A 1 1.16 6.44 -16.40
N LYS A 2 0.69 5.56 -15.54
CA LYS A 2 -0.59 4.87 -15.78
C LYS A 2 -1.69 5.90 -15.52
N ASN A 3 -2.32 6.38 -16.57
CA ASN A 3 -3.47 7.28 -16.47
C ASN A 3 -4.77 6.48 -16.33
N GLU A 4 -4.73 5.31 -15.67
CA GLU A 4 -5.83 4.36 -15.69
C GLU A 4 -5.96 3.69 -14.32
N THR A 5 -7.18 3.68 -13.78
CA THR A 5 -7.53 2.93 -12.59
C THR A 5 -8.25 1.65 -12.99
N LYS A 6 -7.76 0.51 -12.56
CA LYS A 6 -8.39 -0.80 -12.81
C LYS A 6 -9.39 -1.12 -11.72
N PHE A 7 -10.61 -1.49 -12.10
CA PHE A 7 -11.67 -1.92 -11.19
C PHE A 7 -12.22 -3.27 -11.63
N ASN A 8 -12.26 -4.23 -10.72
CA ASN A 8 -12.81 -5.55 -11.01
C ASN A 8 -14.32 -5.55 -10.71
N LEU A 9 -15.13 -5.40 -11.74
CA LEU A 9 -16.58 -5.48 -11.62
C LEU A 9 -17.00 -6.94 -11.54
N ARG A 10 -17.56 -7.33 -10.40
CA ARG A 10 -18.11 -8.68 -10.19
C ARG A 10 -19.54 -8.60 -9.69
N PHE A 11 -20.42 -9.38 -10.28
CA PHE A 11 -21.79 -9.57 -9.78
C PHE A 11 -22.37 -10.91 -10.21
N THR A 12 -23.43 -11.31 -9.54
CA THR A 12 -24.26 -12.45 -9.93
C THR A 12 -25.70 -11.97 -10.10
N ALA A 13 -26.28 -12.21 -11.27
CA ALA A 13 -27.71 -12.04 -11.51
C ALA A 13 -28.40 -13.40 -11.44
N THR A 14 -29.54 -13.46 -10.78
CA THR A 14 -30.33 -14.71 -10.64
C THR A 14 -31.81 -14.46 -10.92
N ASP A 15 -32.47 -15.46 -11.47
CA ASP A 15 -33.91 -15.50 -11.70
C ASP A 15 -34.44 -16.90 -11.34
N ASP A 16 -35.67 -17.00 -10.85
CA ASP A 16 -36.24 -18.26 -10.41
C ASP A 16 -36.57 -19.22 -11.59
N ARG A 17 -36.55 -18.70 -12.80
CA ARG A 17 -36.83 -19.46 -14.02
C ARG A 17 -35.71 -19.36 -15.04
N ALA A 18 -35.55 -18.19 -15.66
CA ALA A 18 -34.57 -18.00 -16.70
C ALA A 18 -34.32 -16.52 -16.97
N LEU A 19 -33.10 -16.10 -16.83
CA LEU A 19 -32.59 -14.81 -17.32
C LEU A 19 -32.56 -14.83 -18.85
N ASP A 20 -32.84 -13.70 -19.47
CA ASP A 20 -32.58 -13.47 -20.89
C ASP A 20 -31.23 -12.82 -21.09
N TYR A 21 -31.04 -11.63 -20.49
CA TYR A 21 -29.78 -10.90 -20.56
C TYR A 21 -29.62 -9.93 -19.36
N VAL A 22 -28.44 -9.43 -19.23
CA VAL A 22 -28.11 -8.33 -18.31
C VAL A 22 -27.53 -7.17 -19.11
N THR A 23 -27.92 -5.94 -18.79
CA THR A 23 -27.25 -4.75 -19.29
C THR A 23 -26.38 -4.12 -18.21
N ILE A 24 -25.19 -3.68 -18.61
CA ILE A 24 -24.25 -2.92 -17.75
C ILE A 24 -24.10 -1.56 -18.38
N ASN A 25 -24.42 -0.51 -17.64
CA ASN A 25 -24.30 0.86 -18.11
C ASN A 25 -23.38 1.67 -17.17
N ILE A 26 -22.26 2.14 -17.72
CA ILE A 26 -21.30 3.03 -17.06
C ILE A 26 -21.01 4.18 -18.03
N PRO A 27 -21.77 5.29 -17.94
CA PRO A 27 -21.64 6.38 -18.91
C PRO A 27 -20.22 6.95 -18.98
N GLY A 28 -19.67 6.99 -20.18
CA GLY A 28 -18.34 7.52 -20.45
C GLY A 28 -17.19 6.51 -20.34
N ILE A 29 -17.50 5.24 -20.13
CA ILE A 29 -16.53 4.13 -20.18
C ILE A 29 -16.74 3.32 -21.45
N ASP A 30 -15.69 3.21 -22.25
CA ASP A 30 -15.73 2.51 -23.51
C ASP A 30 -16.11 1.03 -23.32
N GLY A 31 -17.01 0.53 -24.19
CA GLY A 31 -17.52 -0.82 -24.10
C GLY A 31 -18.53 -1.08 -22.98
N PHE A 32 -18.89 -0.06 -22.16
CA PHE A 32 -19.86 -0.19 -21.06
C PHE A 32 -21.04 0.78 -21.12
N ASP A 33 -21.29 1.38 -22.29
CA ASP A 33 -22.48 2.15 -22.54
C ASP A 33 -23.62 1.20 -22.97
N ASN A 34 -24.47 0.81 -22.00
CA ASN A 34 -25.54 -0.18 -22.17
C ASN A 34 -25.06 -1.53 -22.74
N ARG A 35 -23.91 -2.01 -22.28
CA ARG A 35 -23.38 -3.30 -22.71
C ARG A 35 -24.31 -4.44 -22.33
N ARG A 36 -24.73 -5.21 -23.33
CA ARG A 36 -25.55 -6.40 -23.13
C ARG A 36 -24.68 -7.65 -22.94
N VAL A 37 -25.05 -8.46 -21.97
CA VAL A 37 -24.48 -9.79 -21.69
C VAL A 37 -25.62 -10.81 -21.68
N ASP A 38 -25.63 -11.71 -22.64
CA ASP A 38 -26.67 -12.72 -22.77
C ASP A 38 -26.52 -13.81 -21.69
N ALA A 39 -27.63 -14.20 -21.09
CA ALA A 39 -27.65 -15.23 -20.05
C ALA A 39 -28.00 -16.62 -20.63
N ASP A 40 -28.31 -16.72 -21.94
CA ASP A 40 -28.64 -17.95 -22.66
C ASP A 40 -29.78 -18.75 -22.01
N GLY A 41 -30.69 -18.08 -21.31
CA GLY A 41 -31.82 -18.71 -20.61
C GLY A 41 -31.41 -19.47 -19.35
N LYS A 42 -30.23 -19.25 -18.81
CA LYS A 42 -29.82 -19.81 -17.51
C LYS A 42 -30.49 -19.06 -16.37
N SER A 43 -30.70 -19.73 -15.23
CA SER A 43 -31.23 -19.09 -14.01
C SER A 43 -30.22 -18.26 -13.26
N SER A 44 -28.92 -18.30 -13.63
CA SER A 44 -27.84 -17.51 -13.01
C SER A 44 -26.83 -17.12 -14.05
N LEU A 45 -26.37 -15.88 -13.97
CA LEU A 45 -25.27 -15.31 -14.73
C LEU A 45 -24.25 -14.70 -13.78
N ASN A 46 -23.01 -15.21 -13.85
CA ASN A 46 -21.87 -14.65 -13.13
C ASN A 46 -21.04 -13.79 -14.09
N PHE A 47 -20.80 -12.56 -13.71
CA PHE A 47 -19.97 -11.62 -14.46
C PHE A 47 -18.74 -11.26 -13.66
N ALA A 48 -17.58 -11.25 -14.30
CA ALA A 48 -16.33 -10.79 -13.72
C ALA A 48 -15.44 -10.22 -14.83
N GLU A 49 -15.15 -8.92 -14.79
CA GLU A 49 -14.31 -8.27 -15.77
C GLU A 49 -13.58 -7.07 -15.15
N ILE A 50 -12.34 -6.86 -15.54
CA ILE A 50 -11.57 -5.69 -15.14
C ILE A 50 -11.92 -4.54 -16.08
N ILE A 51 -12.47 -3.48 -15.51
CA ILE A 51 -12.81 -2.24 -16.21
C ILE A 51 -11.72 -1.23 -15.95
N VAL A 52 -11.27 -0.57 -17.01
CA VAL A 52 -10.27 0.49 -16.93
C VAL A 52 -10.96 1.84 -16.93
N PHE A 53 -10.69 2.65 -15.93
CA PHE A 53 -11.19 4.01 -15.79
C PHE A 53 -10.06 5.01 -15.99
N PRO A 54 -10.33 6.19 -16.57
CA PRO A 54 -9.37 7.30 -16.56
C PRO A 54 -8.98 7.65 -15.12
N ASN A 55 -7.69 7.89 -14.89
CA ASN A 55 -7.20 8.26 -13.55
C ASN A 55 -7.43 9.75 -13.28
N GLU A 56 -8.69 10.14 -13.31
CA GLU A 56 -9.16 11.49 -13.00
C GLU A 56 -10.21 11.41 -11.89
N PRO A 57 -10.17 12.31 -10.90
CA PRO A 57 -11.18 12.37 -9.85
C PRO A 57 -12.58 12.56 -10.45
N LYS A 58 -13.39 11.51 -10.39
CA LYS A 58 -14.72 11.50 -10.97
C LYS A 58 -15.58 10.40 -10.36
N SER A 59 -16.88 10.67 -10.26
CA SER A 59 -17.86 9.67 -9.87
C SER A 59 -18.54 9.09 -11.11
N TYR A 60 -18.59 7.76 -11.15
CA TYR A 60 -19.27 7.00 -12.20
C TYR A 60 -20.47 6.26 -11.63
N ASN A 61 -21.63 6.41 -12.28
CA ASN A 61 -22.79 5.60 -11.95
C ASN A 61 -22.68 4.26 -12.68
N VAL A 62 -22.68 3.18 -11.93
CA VAL A 62 -22.71 1.81 -12.45
C VAL A 62 -24.12 1.28 -12.30
N THR A 63 -24.81 1.11 -13.41
CA THR A 63 -26.18 0.58 -13.43
C THR A 63 -26.21 -0.80 -14.08
N ILE A 64 -26.74 -1.79 -13.36
CA ILE A 64 -26.88 -3.16 -13.82
C ILE A 64 -28.35 -3.49 -13.83
N THR A 65 -28.89 -3.91 -14.99
CA THR A 65 -30.28 -4.31 -15.12
C THR A 65 -30.36 -5.72 -15.68
N ALA A 66 -30.97 -6.61 -14.94
CA ALA A 66 -31.25 -7.98 -15.37
C ALA A 66 -32.68 -8.10 -15.95
N PHE A 67 -32.81 -8.82 -17.03
CA PHE A 67 -34.09 -9.06 -17.73
C PHE A 67 -34.41 -10.55 -17.82
N ASP A 68 -35.66 -10.90 -17.58
CA ASP A 68 -36.17 -12.22 -17.89
C ASP A 68 -36.71 -12.28 -19.33
N LYS A 69 -37.09 -13.49 -19.78
CA LYS A 69 -37.67 -13.70 -21.13
C LYS A 69 -39.07 -13.07 -21.34
N LYS A 70 -39.68 -12.53 -20.29
CA LYS A 70 -40.96 -11.84 -20.33
C LYS A 70 -40.81 -10.32 -20.23
N GLU A 71 -39.58 -9.84 -20.36
CA GLU A 71 -39.22 -8.43 -20.25
C GLU A 71 -39.42 -7.82 -18.84
N ASN A 72 -39.64 -8.65 -17.80
CA ASN A 72 -39.53 -8.14 -16.43
C ASN A 72 -38.06 -7.81 -16.14
N SER A 73 -37.85 -6.77 -15.37
CA SER A 73 -36.48 -6.33 -15.07
C SER A 73 -36.27 -5.92 -13.61
N THR A 74 -35.05 -6.11 -13.16
CA THR A 74 -34.58 -5.62 -11.87
C THR A 74 -33.30 -4.84 -12.09
N THR A 75 -33.23 -3.64 -11.51
CA THR A 75 -32.09 -2.72 -11.65
C THR A 75 -31.41 -2.46 -10.32
N THR A 76 -30.09 -2.51 -10.33
CA THR A 76 -29.23 -2.06 -9.23
C THR A 76 -28.33 -0.97 -9.73
N THR A 77 -28.15 0.08 -8.90
CA THR A 77 -27.23 1.18 -9.20
C THR A 77 -26.26 1.37 -8.04
N SER A 78 -24.99 1.56 -8.38
CA SER A 78 -23.94 1.88 -7.45
C SER A 78 -23.13 3.06 -7.97
N VAL A 79 -22.39 3.73 -7.08
CA VAL A 79 -21.49 4.83 -7.46
C VAL A 79 -20.06 4.40 -7.18
N LEU A 80 -19.23 4.42 -8.23
CA LEU A 80 -17.79 4.26 -8.11
C LEU A 80 -17.14 5.64 -8.12
N ASN A 81 -16.41 5.97 -7.06
CA ASN A 81 -15.67 7.22 -6.95
C ASN A 81 -14.19 6.97 -7.24
N ILE A 82 -13.67 7.60 -8.28
CA ILE A 82 -12.23 7.72 -8.50
C ILE A 82 -11.78 9.00 -7.80
N SER A 83 -10.88 8.90 -6.86
CA SER A 83 -10.28 10.02 -6.15
C SER A 83 -8.80 10.12 -6.46
N GLU A 84 -8.22 11.31 -6.28
CA GLU A 84 -6.76 11.42 -6.27
C GLU A 84 -6.17 10.61 -5.11
N MET A 85 -4.98 10.05 -5.34
CA MET A 85 -4.20 9.47 -4.25
C MET A 85 -3.88 10.56 -3.23
N PRO A 86 -4.14 10.34 -1.93
CA PRO A 86 -3.76 11.31 -0.92
C PRO A 86 -2.24 11.36 -0.73
N ASP A 87 -1.72 12.53 -0.37
CA ASP A 87 -0.38 12.62 0.19
C ASP A 87 -0.41 12.05 1.61
N PHE A 88 0.16 10.87 1.79
CA PHE A 88 0.10 10.17 3.07
C PHE A 88 1.01 10.84 4.09
N PRO A 89 0.50 11.26 5.26
CA PRO A 89 1.32 11.92 6.27
C PRO A 89 2.37 10.99 6.89
N LYS A 90 2.19 9.68 6.73
CA LYS A 90 3.12 8.63 7.16
C LYS A 90 3.21 7.55 6.11
N MET A 91 4.43 7.09 5.88
CA MET A 91 4.72 5.93 5.07
C MET A 91 5.63 4.99 5.87
N TYR A 92 5.48 3.71 5.67
CA TYR A 92 6.23 2.69 6.38
C TYR A 92 6.93 1.78 5.37
N LEU A 93 8.15 1.38 5.69
CA LEU A 93 8.87 0.30 5.01
C LEU A 93 8.60 -1.01 5.76
N ALA A 94 8.13 -2.01 5.03
CA ALA A 94 7.96 -3.37 5.52
C ALA A 94 8.99 -4.29 4.83
N ASP A 95 9.89 -4.86 5.62
CA ASP A 95 10.93 -5.79 5.16
C ASP A 95 10.52 -7.26 5.37
N VAL A 96 9.26 -7.55 5.07
CA VAL A 96 8.63 -8.86 5.17
C VAL A 96 8.01 -9.27 3.84
N ALA A 97 7.80 -10.57 3.66
CA ALA A 97 7.26 -11.08 2.41
C ALA A 97 5.73 -11.07 2.37
N THR A 98 5.07 -11.12 3.52
CA THR A 98 3.61 -11.21 3.64
C THR A 98 3.07 -10.33 4.75
N ALA A 99 1.77 -10.04 4.71
CA ALA A 99 1.10 -9.21 5.71
C ALA A 99 1.07 -9.86 7.11
N GLU A 100 1.05 -11.19 7.18
CA GLU A 100 1.04 -11.93 8.44
C GLU A 100 2.34 -11.78 9.24
N GLU A 101 3.42 -11.40 8.56
CA GLU A 101 4.73 -11.17 9.19
C GLU A 101 4.84 -9.74 9.75
N LEU A 102 3.85 -8.88 9.51
CA LEU A 102 3.83 -7.54 10.08
C LEU A 102 3.68 -7.60 11.61
N ASN A 103 4.52 -6.85 12.29
CA ASN A 103 4.45 -6.66 13.72
C ASN A 103 4.25 -5.18 14.02
N SER A 104 3.08 -4.81 14.48
CA SER A 104 2.69 -3.43 14.74
C SER A 104 3.27 -2.82 16.03
N ASP A 105 4.15 -3.53 16.72
CA ASP A 105 4.87 -3.01 17.87
C ASP A 105 5.73 -1.79 17.52
N ILE A 106 6.04 -1.01 18.55
CA ILE A 106 6.82 0.25 18.43
C ILE A 106 8.16 0.06 17.69
N PHE A 107 8.78 -1.11 17.85
CA PHE A 107 10.07 -1.47 17.25
C PHE A 107 9.96 -2.52 16.17
N GLY A 108 8.72 -2.87 15.79
CA GLY A 108 8.48 -3.92 14.82
C GLY A 108 8.41 -3.41 13.38
N VAL A 109 8.10 -4.34 12.52
CA VAL A 109 7.80 -4.09 11.12
C VAL A 109 6.31 -3.79 10.99
N PRO A 110 5.90 -2.74 10.29
CA PRO A 110 6.68 -1.87 9.42
C PRO A 110 7.32 -0.67 10.14
N MET A 111 8.44 -0.20 9.60
CA MET A 111 9.19 0.94 10.10
C MET A 111 8.75 2.24 9.44
N VAL A 112 8.48 3.27 10.23
CA VAL A 112 8.16 4.60 9.66
C VAL A 112 9.38 5.15 8.90
N ILE A 113 9.13 5.75 7.74
CA ILE A 113 10.13 6.41 6.92
C ILE A 113 9.86 7.91 6.80
N GLU A 114 10.87 8.65 6.38
CA GLU A 114 10.82 10.10 6.28
C GLU A 114 9.88 10.54 5.13
N HIS A 115 9.01 11.51 5.40
CA HIS A 115 8.22 12.22 4.40
C HIS A 115 9.00 13.47 3.98
N THR A 116 9.63 13.44 2.81
CA THR A 116 10.59 14.46 2.35
C THR A 116 9.97 15.57 1.52
N GLY A 117 8.77 15.34 0.99
CA GLY A 117 8.02 16.28 0.16
C GLY A 117 6.70 15.70 -0.26
N GLU A 118 5.88 16.47 -0.93
CA GLU A 118 4.57 16.03 -1.38
C GLU A 118 4.68 14.74 -2.21
N TYR A 119 4.06 13.65 -1.75
CA TYR A 119 4.14 12.28 -2.29
C TYR A 119 5.53 11.64 -2.29
N GLN A 120 6.53 12.25 -1.65
CA GLN A 120 7.92 11.81 -1.67
C GLN A 120 8.36 11.32 -0.29
N TYR A 121 8.98 10.14 -0.28
CA TYR A 121 9.44 9.50 0.96
C TYR A 121 10.83 8.95 0.79
N LYS A 122 11.55 8.91 1.91
CA LYS A 122 12.94 8.43 1.97
C LYS A 122 13.13 7.45 3.11
N ALA A 123 13.82 6.36 2.83
CA ALA A 123 14.29 5.42 3.84
C ALA A 123 15.82 5.28 3.74
N ASN A 124 16.48 5.17 4.90
CA ASN A 124 17.83 4.64 5.01
C ASN A 124 17.74 3.28 5.70
N TYR A 125 17.98 2.22 4.96
CA TYR A 125 17.79 0.84 5.43
C TYR A 125 19.09 0.06 5.39
N TYR A 126 19.48 -0.54 6.53
CA TYR A 126 20.61 -1.45 6.59
C TYR A 126 20.19 -2.86 6.21
N CYS A 127 20.67 -3.32 5.07
CA CYS A 127 20.36 -4.65 4.57
C CYS A 127 21.37 -5.67 5.11
N GLN A 128 20.95 -6.46 6.12
CA GLN A 128 21.80 -7.51 6.69
C GLN A 128 21.93 -8.71 5.79
N LYS A 129 20.90 -9.00 4.99
CA LYS A 129 20.81 -10.21 4.18
C LYS A 129 20.41 -9.88 2.75
N ALA A 130 21.22 -10.30 1.78
CA ALA A 130 20.85 -10.21 0.39
C ALA A 130 19.56 -11.01 0.09
N GLY A 131 18.74 -10.47 -0.78
CA GLY A 131 17.41 -11.02 -1.07
C GLY A 131 16.31 -10.57 -0.12
N THR A 132 16.59 -9.60 0.76
CA THR A 132 15.56 -8.96 1.58
C THR A 132 14.50 -8.33 0.68
N LYS A 133 13.24 -8.64 0.96
CA LYS A 133 12.07 -8.14 0.25
C LYS A 133 11.47 -6.98 1.02
N ILE A 134 11.21 -5.88 0.33
CA ILE A 134 10.60 -4.71 0.96
C ILE A 134 9.38 -4.22 0.19
N PHE A 135 8.44 -3.64 0.94
CA PHE A 135 7.27 -2.93 0.47
C PHE A 135 7.13 -1.60 1.21
N PHE A 136 6.29 -0.70 0.68
CA PHE A 136 5.93 0.53 1.37
C PHE A 136 4.42 0.60 1.61
N LEU A 137 4.05 0.95 2.84
CA LEU A 137 2.66 0.90 3.30
C LEU A 137 2.27 2.25 3.93
N PRO A 138 1.12 2.82 3.58
CA PRO A 138 0.58 3.99 4.32
C PRO A 138 -0.09 3.61 5.64
N GLN A 139 -0.31 2.32 5.89
CA GLN A 139 -0.89 1.74 7.11
C GLN A 139 0.06 0.72 7.74
N LYS A 140 -0.15 0.39 9.03
CA LYS A 140 0.72 -0.53 9.79
C LYS A 140 0.25 -1.98 9.83
N SER A 141 -1.05 -2.20 9.70
CA SER A 141 -1.67 -3.47 10.12
C SER A 141 -1.79 -4.51 9.01
N ASP A 142 -1.71 -4.09 7.76
CA ASP A 142 -1.98 -4.95 6.61
C ASP A 142 -1.36 -4.35 5.34
N PHE A 143 -1.24 -5.15 4.30
CA PHE A 143 -0.89 -4.67 2.95
C PHE A 143 -2.09 -4.03 2.25
N THR A 144 -3.29 -4.33 2.68
CA THR A 144 -4.52 -3.69 2.18
C THR A 144 -4.86 -2.43 2.99
N PRO A 145 -5.51 -1.41 2.39
CA PRO A 145 -5.99 -1.34 1.01
C PRO A 145 -4.93 -0.92 -0.01
N ILE A 146 -3.75 -0.46 0.41
CA ILE A 146 -2.68 0.05 -0.47
C ILE A 146 -1.35 -0.55 -0.05
N CYS A 147 -0.63 -1.10 -1.02
CA CYS A 147 0.73 -1.59 -0.85
C CYS A 147 1.57 -1.16 -2.04
N PHE A 148 2.56 -0.31 -1.82
CA PHE A 148 3.49 0.09 -2.86
C PHE A 148 4.61 -0.95 -3.00
N GLY A 149 4.69 -1.52 -4.19
CA GLY A 149 5.75 -2.44 -4.62
C GLY A 149 6.00 -2.29 -6.11
N LEU A 150 6.81 -3.16 -6.69
CA LEU A 150 7.07 -3.13 -8.13
C LEU A 150 5.83 -3.51 -8.92
N ASP A 151 5.60 -2.79 -10.01
CA ASP A 151 4.58 -3.14 -10.98
C ASP A 151 5.00 -4.42 -11.73
N PRO A 152 4.16 -5.47 -11.77
CA PRO A 152 4.50 -6.72 -12.43
C PRO A 152 4.68 -6.60 -13.95
N GLU A 153 4.11 -5.57 -14.57
CA GLU A 153 4.23 -5.31 -16.02
C GLU A 153 5.43 -4.40 -16.35
N ASP A 154 5.88 -3.59 -15.38
CA ASP A 154 7.01 -2.66 -15.54
C ASP A 154 7.76 -2.50 -14.21
N ASN A 155 8.74 -3.34 -13.96
CA ASN A 155 9.52 -3.34 -12.73
C ASN A 155 10.38 -2.08 -12.50
N THR A 156 10.37 -1.12 -13.41
CA THR A 156 10.96 0.20 -13.19
C THR A 156 10.01 1.17 -12.50
N LYS A 157 8.77 0.73 -12.24
CA LYS A 157 7.72 1.52 -11.62
C LYS A 157 7.15 0.86 -10.38
N LEU A 158 6.49 1.68 -9.57
CA LEU A 158 5.69 1.24 -8.45
C LEU A 158 4.21 1.07 -8.87
N THR A 159 3.54 0.11 -8.26
CA THR A 159 2.07 0.01 -8.21
C THR A 159 1.62 0.19 -6.76
N ASP A 160 0.38 0.60 -6.56
CA ASP A 160 -0.28 0.73 -5.25
C ASP A 160 -1.27 -0.40 -4.97
N ASP A 161 -1.38 -1.34 -5.90
CA ASP A 161 -2.32 -2.45 -5.83
C ASP A 161 -1.77 -3.59 -4.97
N PRO A 162 -2.34 -3.87 -3.77
CA PRO A 162 -1.85 -4.90 -2.87
C PRO A 162 -1.98 -6.33 -3.42
N GLU A 163 -2.84 -6.56 -4.43
CA GLU A 163 -3.02 -7.89 -5.03
C GLU A 163 -1.92 -8.23 -6.04
N THR A 164 -1.32 -7.22 -6.65
CA THR A 164 -0.35 -7.40 -7.75
C THR A 164 1.04 -6.87 -7.46
N ALA A 165 1.21 -6.03 -6.45
CA ALA A 165 2.50 -5.46 -6.08
C ALA A 165 3.54 -6.54 -5.79
N MET A 166 4.69 -6.45 -6.45
CA MET A 166 5.83 -7.32 -6.20
C MET A 166 6.83 -6.62 -5.27
N PRO A 167 7.55 -7.39 -4.42
CA PRO A 167 8.55 -6.79 -3.53
C PRO A 167 9.71 -6.18 -4.32
N ILE A 168 10.24 -5.07 -3.80
CA ILE A 168 11.58 -4.62 -4.17
C ILE A 168 12.57 -5.53 -3.46
N VAL A 169 13.50 -6.12 -4.20
CA VAL A 169 14.49 -7.05 -3.65
C VAL A 169 15.82 -6.33 -3.49
N LEU A 170 16.33 -6.28 -2.28
CA LEU A 170 17.65 -5.74 -1.95
C LEU A 170 18.69 -6.85 -2.14
N ASP A 171 19.57 -6.70 -3.12
CA ASP A 171 20.48 -7.74 -3.62
C ASP A 171 21.83 -7.81 -2.89
N GLN A 172 22.18 -6.82 -2.08
CA GLN A 172 23.45 -6.75 -1.37
C GLN A 172 23.25 -6.84 0.13
N ALA A 173 24.11 -7.64 0.78
CA ALA A 173 24.16 -7.73 2.23
C ALA A 173 25.23 -6.82 2.83
N ASN A 174 25.03 -6.40 4.08
CA ASN A 174 25.94 -5.59 4.86
C ASN A 174 26.23 -4.22 4.25
N VAL A 175 25.22 -3.64 3.61
CA VAL A 175 25.25 -2.28 3.06
C VAL A 175 24.01 -1.50 3.48
N TYR A 176 24.11 -0.19 3.46
CA TYR A 176 22.95 0.69 3.52
C TYR A 176 22.34 0.90 2.16
N TYR A 177 21.03 0.93 2.13
CA TYR A 177 20.25 1.43 1.02
C TYR A 177 19.63 2.78 1.39
N GLU A 178 19.97 3.80 0.64
CA GLU A 178 19.17 5.01 0.55
C GLU A 178 18.07 4.75 -0.49
N ILE A 179 16.83 4.77 -0.05
CA ILE A 179 15.67 4.45 -0.87
C ILE A 179 14.79 5.68 -0.95
N ASN A 180 14.58 6.18 -2.15
CA ASN A 180 13.67 7.30 -2.40
C ASN A 180 12.51 6.79 -3.24
N ILE A 181 11.28 7.13 -2.85
CA ILE A 181 10.07 6.82 -3.60
C ILE A 181 9.25 8.07 -3.84
N ASP A 182 8.63 8.15 -5.02
CA ASP A 182 7.63 9.14 -5.37
C ASP A 182 6.37 8.37 -5.80
N VAL A 183 5.40 8.31 -4.90
CA VAL A 183 4.22 7.48 -5.11
C VAL A 183 3.26 8.06 -6.12
N LYS A 184 3.26 9.38 -6.33
CA LYS A 184 2.44 10.04 -7.36
C LYS A 184 2.97 9.74 -8.77
N ASN A 185 4.28 9.76 -8.93
CA ASN A 185 4.92 9.48 -10.22
C ASN A 185 5.24 7.99 -10.41
N SER A 186 4.91 7.15 -9.41
CA SER A 186 5.19 5.71 -9.44
C SER A 186 6.67 5.39 -9.68
N THR A 187 7.57 6.17 -9.07
CA THR A 187 9.02 6.00 -9.27
C THR A 187 9.73 5.67 -7.97
N TYR A 188 10.85 4.98 -8.10
CA TYR A 188 11.74 4.71 -6.98
C TYR A 188 13.20 4.79 -7.40
N ASN A 189 14.09 5.00 -6.43
CA ASN A 189 15.52 4.99 -6.62
C ASN A 189 16.19 4.29 -5.43
N LEU A 190 17.14 3.42 -5.73
CA LEU A 190 17.97 2.73 -4.76
C LEU A 190 19.42 3.14 -4.95
N LYS A 191 20.06 3.57 -3.86
CA LYS A 191 21.50 3.83 -3.83
C LYS A 191 22.12 3.11 -2.65
N THR A 192 23.17 2.33 -2.89
CA THR A 192 23.89 1.66 -1.82
C THR A 192 25.13 2.43 -1.42
N TYR A 193 25.50 2.31 -0.15
CA TYR A 193 26.78 2.74 0.37
C TYR A 193 27.27 1.78 1.47
N SER A 194 28.57 1.62 1.61
CA SER A 194 29.13 0.75 2.63
C SER A 194 29.14 1.45 4.00
N ILE A 195 29.16 0.65 5.06
CA ILE A 195 29.31 1.19 6.43
C ILE A 195 30.60 2.04 6.56
N ALA A 196 31.66 1.63 5.86
CA ALA A 196 32.93 2.34 5.85
C ALA A 196 32.81 3.75 5.23
N ASP A 197 31.86 3.94 4.30
CA ASP A 197 31.62 5.20 3.61
C ASP A 197 30.50 6.02 4.26
N ALA A 198 29.84 5.46 5.27
CA ALA A 198 28.82 6.16 6.01
C ALA A 198 29.43 7.28 6.84
N VAL A 199 29.19 8.50 6.42
CA VAL A 199 29.55 9.69 7.21
C VAL A 199 28.34 10.01 8.08
N ASP A 200 28.57 10.09 9.37
CA ASP A 200 27.54 10.52 10.29
C ASP A 200 27.41 12.06 10.21
N PRO A 201 26.35 12.58 9.55
CA PRO A 201 26.21 14.01 9.33
C PRO A 201 25.60 14.75 10.52
N ILE A 202 25.12 14.04 11.52
CA ILE A 202 24.39 14.64 12.64
C ILE A 202 25.08 14.28 13.95
N PRO A 203 25.48 15.27 14.76
CA PRO A 203 25.98 14.98 16.10
C PRO A 203 24.84 14.30 16.90
N HIS A 204 25.14 13.11 17.40
CA HIS A 204 24.18 12.36 18.20
C HIS A 204 23.92 13.08 19.52
N THR A 205 22.65 13.28 19.81
CA THR A 205 22.23 13.73 21.13
C THR A 205 21.84 12.49 21.93
N TYR A 206 22.66 12.18 22.92
CA TYR A 206 22.34 11.10 23.84
C TYR A 206 21.34 11.60 24.88
N GLY A 207 20.21 10.95 24.99
CA GLY A 207 19.24 11.21 26.06
C GLY A 207 18.89 9.89 26.75
N SER A 208 18.72 9.90 28.05
CA SER A 208 18.15 8.78 28.79
C SER A 208 16.75 9.13 29.26
N ILE A 209 15.81 8.23 29.05
CA ILE A 209 14.46 8.34 29.59
C ILE A 209 14.39 7.45 30.82
N SER A 210 14.20 8.04 31.99
CA SER A 210 13.87 7.30 33.20
C SER A 210 12.36 7.29 33.38
N LEU A 211 11.78 6.11 33.50
CA LEU A 211 10.41 5.94 33.93
C LEU A 211 10.40 5.81 35.46
N ASP A 212 9.88 6.81 36.15
CA ASP A 212 9.54 6.65 37.54
C ASP A 212 8.35 5.71 37.67
N THR A 213 8.57 4.56 38.28
CA THR A 213 7.49 3.65 38.56
C THR A 213 6.73 4.07 39.79
N TRP A 214 5.53 3.99 39.69
CA TRP A 214 4.37 4.23 40.48
C TRP A 214 4.47 3.61 41.88
N GLY A 215 4.49 4.45 42.89
CA GLY A 215 3.99 4.14 44.18
C GLY A 215 4.98 3.71 45.27
N ASP A 216 6.19 3.22 44.94
CA ASP A 216 7.07 2.63 45.95
C ASP A 216 8.44 3.31 46.10
N GLY A 217 8.61 4.46 45.52
CA GLY A 217 9.91 5.20 45.63
C GLY A 217 11.08 4.52 44.95
N GLY A 218 10.84 3.57 44.05
CA GLY A 218 11.85 2.94 43.20
C GLY A 218 11.87 3.57 41.82
N SER A 219 12.99 4.20 41.48
CA SER A 219 13.25 4.61 40.09
C SER A 219 13.69 3.40 39.29
N TRP A 220 12.96 3.09 38.24
CA TRP A 220 13.41 2.13 37.23
C TRP A 220 14.05 2.89 36.09
N LEU A 221 15.33 2.66 35.87
CA LEU A 221 16.00 3.05 34.65
C LEU A 221 15.64 2.00 33.60
N GLN A 222 14.76 2.34 32.68
CA GLN A 222 14.63 1.58 31.43
C GLN A 222 15.39 2.33 30.36
N GLU A 223 16.43 1.70 29.84
CA GLU A 223 17.09 2.15 28.64
C GLU A 223 16.28 1.68 27.46
N PHE A 224 15.69 2.62 26.72
CA PHE A 224 15.05 2.33 25.46
C PHE A 224 16.07 2.52 24.34
N TYR A 225 16.33 1.45 23.63
CA TYR A 225 17.16 1.48 22.45
C TYR A 225 16.26 1.71 21.23
N PHE A 226 16.30 2.92 20.71
CA PHE A 226 15.67 3.18 19.43
C PHE A 226 16.71 2.87 18.35
N GLY A 227 16.48 1.79 17.60
CA GLY A 227 17.19 1.53 16.37
C GLY A 227 16.82 2.61 15.36
N TYR A 228 17.62 3.64 15.28
CA TYR A 228 17.49 4.57 14.18
C TYR A 228 18.18 3.99 12.95
N MET A 229 17.57 4.15 11.79
CA MET A 229 18.27 3.99 10.52
C MET A 229 19.21 5.17 10.33
N THR A 230 20.27 5.19 11.11
CA THR A 230 21.34 6.17 11.02
C THR A 230 22.39 5.68 10.04
N SER A 231 23.33 6.56 9.72
CA SER A 231 24.51 6.23 8.94
C SER A 231 25.44 5.17 9.59
N SER A 232 25.18 4.80 10.84
CA SER A 232 25.95 3.77 11.55
C SER A 232 25.01 2.71 12.16
N PRO A 233 25.07 1.44 11.72
CA PRO A 233 24.21 0.37 12.23
C PRO A 233 24.53 -0.03 13.67
N THR A 234 25.66 0.44 14.21
CA THR A 234 26.09 0.13 15.58
C THR A 234 25.68 1.20 16.58
N GLU A 235 25.09 2.30 16.11
CA GLU A 235 24.69 3.37 16.99
C GLU A 235 23.26 3.16 17.50
N VAL A 236 23.19 3.08 18.80
CA VAL A 236 21.96 3.02 19.56
C VAL A 236 21.72 4.38 20.17
N LEU A 237 20.60 5.01 19.88
CA LEU A 237 20.20 6.22 20.55
C LEU A 237 19.69 5.87 21.95
N HIS A 238 20.46 6.29 22.94
CA HIS A 238 20.04 6.24 24.33
C HIS A 238 19.25 7.50 24.66
N PHE A 239 17.98 7.36 25.01
CA PHE A 239 17.21 8.46 25.56
C PHE A 239 17.12 8.30 27.07
N THR A 240 17.63 9.29 27.80
CA THR A 240 17.33 9.42 29.22
C THR A 240 16.53 10.70 29.44
N GLY A 241 15.36 10.60 29.97
CA GLY A 241 14.47 11.72 30.24
C GLY A 241 13.38 11.32 31.23
N ASN A 242 12.82 12.27 31.94
CA ASN A 242 11.62 12.04 32.74
C ASN A 242 10.39 12.19 31.84
N ILE A 243 9.56 11.16 31.78
CA ILE A 243 8.23 11.26 31.20
C ILE A 243 7.31 11.68 32.32
N THR A 244 6.84 12.91 32.28
CA THR A 244 5.79 13.44 33.18
C THR A 244 4.43 13.35 32.50
#